data_4d28a485cbe8578b06d754afd46f7b95
#
_entry.id   4d28a485cbe8578b06d754afd46f7b95
#
_cell.length_a   1.000
_cell.length_b   1.000
_cell.length_c   1.000
_cell.angle_alpha   90.00
_cell.angle_beta   90.00
_cell.angle_gamma   90.00
#
_symmetry.space_group_name_H-M   'P 1'
#
loop_
_entity.id
_entity.type
_entity.pdbx_description
1 polymer ?
#
loop_
_entity_poly.entity_id
_entity_poly.type
_entity_poly.pdbx_seq_one_letter_code
_entity_poly.pdbx_strand_id
1 'polypeptide(L)' 'MSKISNMLNMIQILKDKKVHSIQSLSEDLEVSERMIRQYKLELEEAGIYIDSITGK' A
#
# COMPACT_ATOMS: atom_id res chain seq x y z
N MET A 1 3.84 -4.19 -14.90
CA MET A 1 4.53 -3.58 -13.75
C MET A 1 4.92 -4.64 -12.75
N SER A 2 6.10 -4.55 -12.20
CA SER A 2 6.55 -5.54 -11.24
C SER A 2 5.96 -5.25 -9.86
N LYS A 3 5.85 -6.29 -9.05
CA LYS A 3 5.40 -6.18 -7.67
C LYS A 3 6.25 -5.18 -6.87
N ILE A 4 7.57 -5.24 -7.07
CA ILE A 4 8.49 -4.34 -6.37
C ILE A 4 8.21 -2.88 -6.74
N SER A 5 7.96 -2.61 -8.01
CA SER A 5 7.63 -1.27 -8.47
C SER A 5 6.36 -0.74 -7.80
N ASN A 6 5.33 -1.58 -7.72
CA ASN A 6 4.07 -1.21 -7.08
C ASN A 6 4.25 -0.96 -5.59
N MET A 7 5.04 -1.77 -4.91
CA MET A 7 5.30 -1.59 -3.49
C MET A 7 6.05 -0.29 -3.22
N LEU A 8 7.04 0.04 -4.05
CA LEU A 8 7.77 1.30 -3.92
C LEU A 8 6.87 2.50 -4.16
N ASN A 9 6.00 2.42 -5.15
CA ASN A 9 5.03 3.48 -5.41
C ASN A 9 4.08 3.66 -4.24
N MET A 10 3.64 2.57 -3.62
CA MET A 10 2.78 2.63 -2.44
C MET A 10 3.47 3.35 -1.29
N ILE A 11 4.74 3.03 -1.05
CA ILE A 11 5.53 3.70 -0.02
C ILE A 11 5.66 5.19 -0.31
N GLN A 12 5.88 5.56 -1.57
CA GLN A 12 5.98 6.96 -1.95
C GLN A 12 4.68 7.72 -1.68
N ILE A 13 3.55 7.12 -1.99
CA ILE A 13 2.24 7.72 -1.72
C ILE A 13 2.06 7.93 -0.22
N LEU A 14 2.46 6.96 0.58
CA LEU A 14 2.26 7.01 2.03
C LEU A 14 3.19 8.00 2.74
N LYS A 15 4.19 8.52 2.04
CA LYS A 15 5.10 9.53 2.61
C LYS A 15 4.42 10.87 2.86
N ASP A 16 3.25 11.10 2.29
CA ASP A 16 2.54 12.36 2.48
C ASP A 16 1.92 12.49 3.88
N LYS A 17 1.98 11.43 4.68
CA LYS A 17 1.47 11.36 6.07
C LYS A 17 -0.04 11.52 6.17
N LYS A 18 -0.75 11.36 5.08
CA LYS A 18 -2.22 11.36 5.08
C LYS A 18 -2.72 9.94 5.24
N VAL A 19 -3.96 9.82 5.72
CA VAL A 19 -4.60 8.52 5.82
C VAL A 19 -5.14 8.13 4.45
N HIS A 20 -4.81 6.93 4.02
CA HIS A 20 -5.28 6.38 2.75
C HIS A 20 -6.11 5.12 3.00
N SER A 21 -7.15 4.93 2.22
CA SER A 21 -7.93 3.70 2.28
C SER A 21 -7.33 2.67 1.32
N ILE A 22 -7.63 1.40 1.56
CA ILE A 22 -7.21 0.34 0.65
C ILE A 22 -7.79 0.58 -0.73
N GLN A 23 -9.04 1.04 -0.80
CA GLN A 23 -9.67 1.35 -2.08
C GLN A 23 -8.93 2.46 -2.83
N SER A 24 -8.58 3.53 -2.11
CA SER A 24 -7.86 4.65 -2.73
C SER A 24 -6.51 4.20 -3.27
N LEU A 25 -5.77 3.41 -2.50
CA LEU A 25 -4.48 2.90 -2.95
C LEU A 25 -4.61 1.96 -4.15
N SER A 26 -5.66 1.14 -4.17
CA SER A 26 -5.87 0.25 -5.30
C SER A 26 -6.11 1.03 -6.58
N GLU A 27 -6.83 2.13 -6.50
CA GLU A 27 -7.09 3.00 -7.65
C GLU A 27 -5.83 3.73 -8.07
N ASP A 28 -5.08 4.26 -7.12
CA ASP A 28 -3.86 5.00 -7.41
C ASP A 28 -2.79 4.12 -8.05
N LEU A 29 -2.69 2.88 -7.63
CA LEU A 29 -1.69 1.94 -8.13
C LEU A 29 -2.22 1.06 -9.27
N GLU A 30 -3.50 1.19 -9.60
CA GLU A 30 -4.15 0.39 -10.64
C GLU A 30 -4.02 -1.11 -10.39
N VAL A 31 -4.19 -1.50 -9.12
CA VAL A 31 -4.17 -2.91 -8.71
C VAL A 31 -5.43 -3.18 -7.88
N SER A 32 -5.71 -4.45 -7.61
CA SER A 32 -6.89 -4.81 -6.81
C SER A 32 -6.67 -4.49 -5.34
N GLU A 33 -7.76 -4.37 -4.58
CA GLU A 33 -7.69 -4.18 -3.14
C GLU A 33 -7.00 -5.36 -2.46
N ARG A 34 -7.20 -6.56 -3.00
CA ARG A 34 -6.54 -7.76 -2.50
C ARG A 34 -5.03 -7.61 -2.59
N MET A 35 -4.53 -7.04 -3.69
CA MET A 35 -3.10 -6.83 -3.86
C MET A 35 -2.56 -5.82 -2.84
N ILE A 36 -3.33 -4.78 -2.55
CA ILE A 36 -2.92 -3.79 -1.53
C ILE A 36 -2.79 -4.45 -0.16
N ARG A 37 -3.75 -5.30 0.20
CA ARG A 37 -3.68 -6.03 1.47
C ARG A 37 -2.45 -6.93 1.53
N GLN A 38 -2.15 -7.59 0.41
CA GLN A 38 -0.99 -8.46 0.32
C GLN A 38 0.30 -7.66 0.47
N TYR A 39 0.39 -6.51 -0.20
CA TYR A 39 1.56 -5.64 -0.08
C TYR A 39 1.76 -5.17 1.36
N LYS A 40 0.67 -4.80 2.04
CA LYS A 40 0.73 -4.37 3.42
C LYS A 40 1.30 -5.48 4.31
N LEU A 41 0.82 -6.71 4.14
CA LEU A 41 1.31 -7.84 4.91
C LEU A 41 2.80 -8.09 4.67
N GLU A 42 3.23 -8.00 3.43
CA GLU A 42 4.64 -8.23 3.09
C GLU A 42 5.54 -7.14 3.68
N LEU A 43 5.07 -5.91 3.70
CA LEU A 43 5.82 -4.82 4.33
C LEU A 43 5.92 -5.04 5.83
N GLU A 44 4.86 -5.51 6.48
CA GLU A 44 4.88 -5.80 7.91
C GLU A 44 5.86 -6.92 8.22
N GLU A 45 5.92 -7.93 7.37
CA GLU A 45 6.88 -9.03 7.54
C GLU A 45 8.32 -8.54 7.42
N ALA A 46 8.54 -7.49 6.67
CA ALA A 46 9.86 -6.87 6.54
C ALA A 46 10.16 -5.87 7.67
N GLY A 47 9.25 -5.74 8.63
CA GLY A 47 9.42 -4.83 9.75
C GLY A 47 8.93 -3.42 9.49
N ILE A 48 8.24 -3.20 8.39
CA ILE A 48 7.71 -1.88 8.05
C ILE A 48 6.22 -1.86 8.38
N TYR A 49 5.85 -1.13 9.43
CA TYR A 49 4.45 -1.02 9.88
C TYR A 49 3.87 0.30 9.44
N ILE A 50 2.72 0.24 8.79
CA ILE A 50 2.09 1.42 8.21
C ILE A 50 0.73 1.64 8.88
N ASP A 51 0.62 2.71 9.67
CA ASP A 51 -0.61 3.04 10.37
C ASP A 51 -1.55 3.91 9.54
N SER A 52 -1.06 4.46 8.44
CA SER A 52 -1.83 5.39 7.63
C SER A 52 -2.75 4.71 6.61
N ILE A 53 -2.80 3.38 6.60
CA ILE A 53 -3.72 2.64 5.72
C ILE A 53 -4.90 2.18 6.57
N THR A 54 -6.11 2.59 6.16
CA THR A 54 -7.33 2.11 6.83
C THR A 54 -7.75 0.79 6.18
N GLY A 55 -8.34 -0.09 6.98
CA GLY A 55 -8.75 -1.41 6.51
C GLY A 55 -10.06 -1.44 5.73
N LYS A 56 -10.61 -0.28 5.45
CA LYS A 56 -11.90 -0.21 4.76
C LYS A 56 -11.83 0.61 3.51
#